data_8067b8bbdf77f84fbbe867b7a64f9491
#
_entry.id   8067b8bbdf77f84fbbe867b7a64f9491
#
_cell.length_a   1.000
_cell.length_b   1.000
_cell.length_c   1.000
_cell.angle_alpha   90.00
_cell.angle_beta   90.00
_cell.angle_gamma   90.00
#
_symmetry.space_group_name_H-M   'P 1'
#
loop_
_entity.id
_entity.type
_entity.pdbx_description
1 polymer ?
#
loop_
_entity_poly.entity_id
_entity_poly.type
_entity_poly.pdbx_seq_one_letter_code
_entity_poly.pdbx_strand_id
1 'polypeptide(L)'
;MNLSTPVSIKKSEFSISHKNPMFLIGSCFTEHIGDKLLENKFDAFTNPTGIIFNPISVVNALKSVFDKKEYLSESLTEHNEKWISFQHHGSFSSFDQAECLTQINKSIESAHHHIRKSETIFITFGSAWVYEYEYVGVVANCHKVPNKQFTKRLLSVQNILSAFNQIKADLKGFNIVFTVSP
;
A
#
# COMPACT_ATOMS: atom_id res chain seq x y z
N MET A 1 22.96 32.62 3.57
CA MET A 1 22.15 31.59 4.25
C MET A 1 21.96 30.44 3.28
N ASN A 2 22.43 29.24 3.61
CA ASN A 2 22.26 28.08 2.73
C ASN A 2 20.85 27.49 3.01
N LEU A 3 19.93 27.63 2.07
CA LEU A 3 18.52 27.22 2.23
C LEU A 3 18.28 25.76 1.79
N SER A 4 19.34 25.02 1.47
CA SER A 4 19.28 23.62 1.08
C SER A 4 20.28 22.77 1.84
N THR A 5 19.89 21.57 2.22
CA THR A 5 20.79 20.56 2.78
C THR A 5 21.12 19.57 1.68
N PRO A 6 22.36 19.58 1.15
CA PRO A 6 22.75 18.60 0.13
C PRO A 6 22.82 17.20 0.73
N VAL A 7 22.12 16.24 0.12
CA VAL A 7 22.17 14.83 0.50
C VAL A 7 23.03 14.10 -0.51
N SER A 8 24.11 13.48 -0.05
CA SER A 8 24.93 12.61 -0.90
C SER A 8 24.29 11.23 -1.01
N ILE A 9 23.83 10.89 -2.21
CA ILE A 9 23.20 9.60 -2.48
C ILE A 9 24.20 8.72 -3.22
N LYS A 10 24.47 7.52 -2.68
CA LYS A 10 25.23 6.51 -3.42
C LYS A 10 24.47 6.08 -4.66
N LYS A 11 25.21 5.88 -5.77
CA LYS A 11 24.63 5.26 -6.96
C LYS A 11 24.08 3.87 -6.62
N SER A 12 22.86 3.59 -7.05
CA SER A 12 22.25 2.27 -6.88
C SER A 12 23.01 1.20 -7.67
N GLU A 13 23.01 -0.03 -7.16
CA GLU A 13 23.60 -1.20 -7.84
C GLU A 13 22.75 -1.66 -9.04
N PHE A 14 21.50 -1.24 -9.11
CA PHE A 14 20.59 -1.50 -10.23
C PHE A 14 20.09 -0.19 -10.83
N SER A 15 19.55 -0.27 -12.03
CA SER A 15 18.93 0.85 -12.73
C SER A 15 17.51 0.48 -13.14
N ILE A 16 16.61 1.46 -13.17
CA ILE A 16 15.28 1.32 -13.75
C ILE A 16 15.29 1.80 -15.19
N SER A 17 14.49 1.21 -16.04
CA SER A 17 14.31 1.60 -17.44
C SER A 17 12.87 1.36 -17.87
N HIS A 18 12.50 1.84 -19.07
CA HIS A 18 11.18 1.60 -19.64
C HIS A 18 10.86 0.13 -19.93
N LYS A 19 11.88 -0.74 -19.90
CA LYS A 19 11.72 -2.19 -20.10
C LYS A 19 11.45 -2.96 -18.81
N ASN A 20 11.67 -2.32 -17.66
CA ASN A 20 11.58 -2.95 -16.36
C ASN A 20 10.29 -2.52 -15.65
N PRO A 21 9.26 -3.37 -15.62
CA PRO A 21 8.04 -3.09 -14.87
C PRO A 21 8.32 -2.86 -13.39
N MET A 22 7.60 -1.91 -12.80
CA MET A 22 7.78 -1.50 -11.40
C MET A 22 6.47 -1.57 -10.64
N PHE A 23 6.57 -1.94 -9.37
CA PHE A 23 5.44 -1.95 -8.46
C PHE A 23 5.67 -0.94 -7.34
N LEU A 24 4.71 -0.07 -7.08
CA LEU A 24 4.80 0.99 -6.09
C LEU A 24 3.66 0.88 -5.09
N ILE A 25 3.96 0.97 -3.79
CA ILE A 25 2.95 0.88 -2.74
C ILE A 25 3.29 1.79 -1.56
N GLY A 26 2.29 2.46 -1.02
CA GLY A 26 2.43 3.27 0.20
C GLY A 26 1.65 4.57 0.19
N SER A 27 2.31 5.64 0.64
CA SER A 27 1.71 6.95 0.89
C SER A 27 1.35 7.72 -0.41
N CYS A 28 0.78 8.92 -0.25
CA CYS A 28 0.50 9.82 -1.37
C CYS A 28 1.76 10.18 -2.19
N PHE A 29 2.94 10.18 -1.59
CA PHE A 29 4.20 10.33 -2.32
C PHE A 29 4.35 9.23 -3.39
N THR A 30 4.03 7.98 -3.04
CA THR A 30 4.04 6.85 -3.97
C THR A 30 3.12 7.09 -5.17
N GLU A 31 1.92 7.61 -4.92
CA GLU A 31 0.95 7.91 -5.98
C GLU A 31 1.51 8.96 -6.94
N HIS A 32 2.00 10.09 -6.41
CA HIS A 32 2.59 11.15 -7.23
C HIS A 32 3.81 10.69 -8.05
N ILE A 33 4.68 9.84 -7.48
CA ILE A 33 5.82 9.28 -8.22
C ILE A 33 5.33 8.30 -9.29
N GLY A 34 4.33 7.46 -8.96
CA GLY A 34 3.70 6.55 -9.91
C GLY A 34 3.12 7.28 -11.11
N ASP A 35 2.37 8.36 -10.88
CA ASP A 35 1.81 9.20 -11.95
C ASP A 35 2.91 9.77 -12.84
N LYS A 36 4.00 10.29 -12.24
CA LYS A 36 5.15 10.80 -13.00
C LYS A 36 5.83 9.73 -13.84
N LEU A 37 5.95 8.51 -13.32
CA LEU A 37 6.50 7.39 -14.08
C LEU A 37 5.60 7.05 -15.28
N LEU A 38 4.28 6.98 -15.07
CA LEU A 38 3.31 6.70 -16.14
C LEU A 38 3.29 7.81 -17.20
N GLU A 39 3.32 9.10 -16.79
CA GLU A 39 3.45 10.25 -17.70
C GLU A 39 4.70 10.12 -18.59
N ASN A 40 5.79 9.61 -18.03
CA ASN A 40 7.05 9.36 -18.72
C ASN A 40 7.12 7.97 -19.37
N LYS A 41 5.98 7.26 -19.53
CA LYS A 41 5.87 5.98 -20.25
C LYS A 41 6.61 4.80 -19.61
N PHE A 42 6.91 4.85 -18.33
CA PHE A 42 7.35 3.67 -17.61
C PHE A 42 6.18 2.72 -17.34
N ASP A 43 6.45 1.41 -17.32
CA ASP A 43 5.48 0.40 -16.92
C ASP A 43 5.44 0.31 -15.38
N ALA A 44 4.49 1.02 -14.77
CA ALA A 44 4.37 1.13 -13.32
C ALA A 44 2.94 0.81 -12.86
N PHE A 45 2.81 0.07 -11.76
CA PHE A 45 1.56 -0.18 -11.07
C PHE A 45 1.62 0.40 -9.64
N THR A 46 0.62 1.18 -9.27
CA THR A 46 0.69 1.96 -8.02
C THR A 46 -0.53 1.69 -7.15
N ASN A 47 -0.29 1.51 -5.84
CA ASN A 47 -1.29 1.51 -4.77
C ASN A 47 -2.54 0.64 -5.04
N PRO A 48 -2.43 -0.69 -5.11
CA PRO A 48 -3.55 -1.58 -5.42
C PRO A 48 -4.72 -1.50 -4.43
N THR A 49 -4.46 -1.06 -3.21
CA THR A 49 -5.49 -0.84 -2.18
C THR A 49 -5.77 0.64 -1.94
N GLY A 50 -5.25 1.51 -2.82
CA GLY A 50 -5.20 2.95 -2.65
C GLY A 50 -4.09 3.39 -1.69
N ILE A 51 -4.08 4.67 -1.34
CA ILE A 51 -3.06 5.27 -0.46
C ILE A 51 -3.14 4.65 0.94
N ILE A 52 -2.00 4.16 1.42
CA ILE A 52 -1.83 3.60 2.77
C ILE A 52 -0.53 4.12 3.39
N PHE A 53 -0.52 4.31 4.72
CA PHE A 53 0.56 5.03 5.36
C PHE A 53 1.41 4.16 6.30
N ASN A 54 0.79 3.20 6.99
CA ASN A 54 1.48 2.45 8.04
C ASN A 54 2.07 1.14 7.51
N PRO A 55 3.22 0.70 8.08
CA PRO A 55 3.93 -0.49 7.61
C PRO A 55 3.11 -1.79 7.66
N ILE A 56 2.24 -1.97 8.65
CA ILE A 56 1.42 -3.19 8.75
C ILE A 56 0.42 -3.26 7.61
N SER A 57 -0.27 -2.16 7.31
CA SER A 57 -1.21 -2.12 6.18
C SER A 57 -0.52 -2.31 4.84
N VAL A 58 0.71 -1.77 4.68
CA VAL A 58 1.52 -2.00 3.47
C VAL A 58 1.86 -3.49 3.32
N VAL A 59 2.29 -4.15 4.40
CA VAL A 59 2.59 -5.59 4.37
C VAL A 59 1.34 -6.41 4.07
N ASN A 60 0.21 -6.09 4.71
CA ASN A 60 -1.07 -6.79 4.47
C ASN A 60 -1.52 -6.64 3.00
N ALA A 61 -1.37 -5.45 2.42
CA ALA A 61 -1.71 -5.21 1.03
C ALA A 61 -0.78 -5.98 0.07
N LEU A 62 0.55 -5.97 0.31
CA LEU A 62 1.51 -6.77 -0.47
C LEU A 62 1.18 -8.26 -0.38
N LYS A 63 0.90 -8.76 0.83
CA LYS A 63 0.51 -10.16 1.02
C LYS A 63 -0.76 -10.50 0.24
N SER A 64 -1.78 -9.63 0.30
CA SER A 64 -3.01 -9.84 -0.48
C SER A 64 -2.75 -9.87 -1.98
N VAL A 65 -1.79 -9.07 -2.48
CA VAL A 65 -1.39 -9.08 -3.89
C VAL A 65 -0.62 -10.35 -4.24
N PHE A 66 0.36 -10.76 -3.42
CA PHE A 66 1.13 -11.99 -3.68
C PHE A 66 0.25 -13.24 -3.67
N ASP A 67 -0.65 -13.32 -2.70
CA ASP A 67 -1.59 -14.47 -2.54
C ASP A 67 -2.76 -14.43 -3.54
N LYS A 68 -2.88 -13.36 -4.35
CA LYS A 68 -4.08 -13.11 -5.19
C LYS A 68 -5.36 -13.25 -4.37
N LYS A 69 -5.38 -12.62 -3.18
CA LYS A 69 -6.49 -12.76 -2.24
C LYS A 69 -7.81 -12.31 -2.86
N GLU A 70 -8.81 -13.15 -2.78
CA GLU A 70 -10.19 -12.79 -3.06
C GLU A 70 -10.85 -12.24 -1.80
N TYR A 71 -11.43 -11.04 -1.90
CA TYR A 71 -12.24 -10.44 -0.85
C TYR A 71 -13.70 -10.83 -1.05
N LEU A 72 -14.38 -11.13 0.04
CA LEU A 72 -15.79 -11.53 0.05
C LEU A 72 -16.63 -10.46 0.75
N SER A 73 -17.95 -10.60 0.68
CA SER A 73 -18.90 -9.63 1.28
C SER A 73 -18.65 -9.38 2.76
N GLU A 74 -18.21 -10.39 3.50
CA GLU A 74 -17.90 -10.31 4.94
C GLU A 74 -16.69 -9.42 5.26
N SER A 75 -15.86 -9.10 4.26
CA SER A 75 -14.73 -8.17 4.39
C SER A 75 -15.15 -6.70 4.25
N LEU A 76 -16.41 -6.44 3.92
CA LEU A 76 -16.99 -5.12 3.81
C LEU A 76 -17.85 -4.78 5.03
N THR A 77 -17.93 -3.50 5.32
CA THR A 77 -18.77 -2.93 6.38
C THR A 77 -19.61 -1.80 5.78
N GLU A 78 -20.89 -1.72 6.15
CA GLU A 78 -21.72 -0.58 5.80
C GLU A 78 -21.44 0.58 6.77
N HIS A 79 -21.14 1.76 6.24
CA HIS A 79 -20.95 2.97 7.02
C HIS A 79 -21.39 4.21 6.22
N ASN A 80 -22.29 5.02 6.78
CA ASN A 80 -22.85 6.20 6.12
C ASN A 80 -23.39 5.88 4.71
N GLU A 81 -24.24 4.88 4.60
CA GLU A 81 -24.90 4.43 3.36
C GLU A 81 -23.92 3.89 2.30
N LYS A 82 -22.64 3.72 2.63
CA LYS A 82 -21.61 3.17 1.72
C LYS A 82 -21.04 1.88 2.26
N TRP A 83 -20.71 1.00 1.35
CA TRP A 83 -19.89 -0.17 1.63
C TRP A 83 -18.42 0.24 1.60
N ILE A 84 -17.70 -0.09 2.66
CA ILE A 84 -16.29 0.23 2.89
C ILE A 84 -15.51 -1.01 3.25
N SER A 85 -14.21 -0.98 2.98
CA SER A 85 -13.25 -1.97 3.50
C SER A 85 -12.18 -1.25 4.31
N PHE A 86 -12.00 -1.63 5.56
CA PHE A 86 -10.96 -1.05 6.42
C PHE A 86 -9.52 -1.33 5.93
N GLN A 87 -9.33 -2.24 4.97
CA GLN A 87 -8.04 -2.55 4.36
C GLN A 87 -7.78 -1.76 3.06
N HIS A 88 -8.74 -0.94 2.60
CA HIS A 88 -8.66 -0.19 1.36
C HIS A 88 -8.89 1.31 1.59
N HIS A 89 -8.37 2.13 0.69
CA HIS A 89 -8.63 3.57 0.68
C HIS A 89 -10.11 3.86 0.35
N GLY A 90 -10.60 5.02 0.79
CA GLY A 90 -11.98 5.43 0.59
C GLY A 90 -12.42 5.54 -0.89
N SER A 91 -11.48 5.56 -1.83
CA SER A 91 -11.77 5.52 -3.27
C SER A 91 -12.44 4.23 -3.73
N PHE A 92 -12.33 3.14 -2.96
CA PHE A 92 -13.00 1.86 -3.23
C PHE A 92 -14.42 1.79 -2.66
N SER A 93 -14.82 2.79 -1.88
CA SER A 93 -16.17 2.78 -1.27
C SER A 93 -17.25 3.03 -2.29
N SER A 94 -18.35 2.27 -2.24
CA SER A 94 -19.52 2.43 -3.11
C SER A 94 -20.82 2.34 -2.31
N PHE A 95 -21.90 2.90 -2.84
CA PHE A 95 -23.26 2.66 -2.34
C PHE A 95 -23.76 1.25 -2.66
N ASP A 96 -23.15 0.59 -3.67
CA ASP A 96 -23.43 -0.79 -4.06
C ASP A 96 -22.33 -1.72 -3.53
N GLN A 97 -22.72 -2.76 -2.78
CA GLN A 97 -21.82 -3.73 -2.19
C GLN A 97 -21.07 -4.52 -3.25
N ALA A 98 -21.76 -4.95 -4.29
CA ALA A 98 -21.17 -5.76 -5.35
C ALA A 98 -20.18 -4.94 -6.19
N GLU A 99 -20.47 -3.66 -6.41
CA GLU A 99 -19.56 -2.74 -7.07
C GLU A 99 -18.28 -2.53 -6.24
N CYS A 100 -18.41 -2.24 -4.92
CA CYS A 100 -17.28 -2.10 -4.02
C CYS A 100 -16.37 -3.33 -4.06
N LEU A 101 -16.97 -4.51 -3.93
CA LEU A 101 -16.26 -5.79 -3.94
C LEU A 101 -15.58 -6.06 -5.29
N THR A 102 -16.29 -5.78 -6.40
CA THR A 102 -15.75 -5.93 -7.76
C THR A 102 -14.54 -5.05 -7.99
N GLN A 103 -14.57 -3.78 -7.57
CA GLN A 103 -13.46 -2.85 -7.69
C GLN A 103 -12.23 -3.34 -6.91
N ILE A 104 -12.43 -3.79 -5.67
CA ILE A 104 -11.36 -4.32 -4.81
C ILE A 104 -10.72 -5.55 -5.48
N ASN A 105 -11.50 -6.55 -5.83
CA ASN A 105 -10.99 -7.81 -6.39
C ASN A 105 -10.31 -7.60 -7.74
N LYS A 106 -10.87 -6.76 -8.61
CA LYS A 106 -10.24 -6.39 -9.90
C LYS A 106 -8.90 -5.70 -9.70
N SER A 107 -8.79 -4.81 -8.70
CA SER A 107 -7.52 -4.14 -8.39
C SER A 107 -6.47 -5.12 -7.90
N ILE A 108 -6.81 -6.01 -6.99
CA ILE A 108 -5.89 -7.04 -6.47
C ILE A 108 -5.46 -8.01 -7.58
N GLU A 109 -6.38 -8.44 -8.44
CA GLU A 109 -6.04 -9.30 -9.58
C GLU A 109 -5.07 -8.62 -10.55
N SER A 110 -5.34 -7.38 -10.92
CA SER A 110 -4.48 -6.58 -11.79
C SER A 110 -3.10 -6.38 -11.17
N ALA A 111 -3.06 -6.07 -9.88
CA ALA A 111 -1.83 -5.92 -9.11
C ALA A 111 -1.02 -7.21 -9.03
N HIS A 112 -1.69 -8.35 -8.80
CA HIS A 112 -1.05 -9.67 -8.80
C HIS A 112 -0.38 -9.99 -10.13
N HIS A 113 -1.06 -9.74 -11.25
CA HIS A 113 -0.46 -9.94 -12.57
C HIS A 113 0.70 -9.00 -12.84
N HIS A 114 0.63 -7.74 -12.36
CA HIS A 114 1.68 -6.76 -12.57
C HIS A 114 2.92 -7.04 -11.70
N ILE A 115 2.74 -7.35 -10.41
CA ILE A 115 3.87 -7.59 -9.49
C ILE A 115 4.71 -8.78 -9.93
N ARG A 116 4.11 -9.81 -10.52
CA ARG A 116 4.81 -11.02 -11.00
C ARG A 116 5.77 -10.75 -12.16
N LYS A 117 5.56 -9.69 -12.94
CA LYS A 117 6.47 -9.26 -14.01
C LYS A 117 7.39 -8.13 -13.57
N SER A 118 7.17 -7.56 -12.39
CA SER A 118 7.97 -6.45 -11.88
C SER A 118 9.35 -6.92 -11.43
N GLU A 119 10.35 -6.07 -11.62
CA GLU A 119 11.70 -6.30 -11.13
C GLU A 119 12.00 -5.50 -9.87
N THR A 120 11.31 -4.37 -9.68
CA THR A 120 11.54 -3.45 -8.58
C THR A 120 10.24 -3.12 -7.85
N ILE A 121 10.27 -3.17 -6.52
CA ILE A 121 9.17 -2.75 -5.66
C ILE A 121 9.61 -1.53 -4.85
N PHE A 122 8.87 -0.42 -4.98
CA PHE A 122 9.01 0.78 -4.17
C PHE A 122 8.01 0.73 -3.03
N ILE A 123 8.49 0.87 -1.80
CA ILE A 123 7.69 0.83 -0.59
C ILE A 123 7.88 2.15 0.16
N THR A 124 6.82 2.94 0.27
CA THR A 124 6.86 4.24 0.94
C THR A 124 6.07 4.21 2.24
N PHE A 125 6.74 4.42 3.35
CA PHE A 125 6.09 4.59 4.64
C PHE A 125 5.79 6.06 4.91
N GLY A 126 4.57 6.34 5.34
CA GLY A 126 4.15 7.68 5.73
C GLY A 126 4.10 7.86 7.25
N SER A 127 3.84 6.80 8.01
CA SER A 127 3.69 6.90 9.47
C SER A 127 3.83 5.54 10.15
N ALA A 128 4.46 5.53 11.33
CA ALA A 128 4.45 4.36 12.21
C ALA A 128 3.25 4.33 13.18
N TRP A 129 2.37 5.34 13.13
CA TRP A 129 1.11 5.31 13.86
C TRP A 129 0.11 4.42 13.15
N VAL A 130 -0.55 3.52 13.93
CA VAL A 130 -1.64 2.66 13.47
C VAL A 130 -2.91 2.96 14.24
N TYR A 131 -4.03 2.68 13.59
CA TYR A 131 -5.34 2.64 14.20
C TYR A 131 -5.84 1.20 14.14
N GLU A 132 -6.29 0.69 15.27
CA GLU A 132 -6.83 -0.64 15.41
C GLU A 132 -8.33 -0.54 15.66
N TYR A 133 -9.13 -1.22 14.82
CA TYR A 133 -10.57 -1.34 14.97
C TYR A 133 -10.90 -2.70 15.56
N GLU A 134 -11.84 -2.75 16.49
CA GLU A 134 -12.24 -3.98 17.15
C GLU A 134 -12.65 -5.05 16.11
N TYR A 135 -12.17 -6.28 16.29
CA TYR A 135 -12.37 -7.45 15.39
C TYR A 135 -11.67 -7.38 14.02
N VAL A 136 -11.19 -6.22 13.59
CA VAL A 136 -10.48 -6.06 12.31
C VAL A 136 -8.97 -5.99 12.50
N GLY A 137 -8.53 -5.46 13.65
CA GLY A 137 -7.12 -5.17 13.92
C GLY A 137 -6.66 -3.88 13.26
N VAL A 138 -5.40 -3.83 12.80
CA VAL A 138 -4.84 -2.64 12.16
C VAL A 138 -5.58 -2.34 10.85
N VAL A 139 -6.04 -1.11 10.72
CA VAL A 139 -6.77 -0.63 9.53
C VAL A 139 -5.89 0.25 8.65
N ALA A 140 -6.11 0.18 7.35
CA ALA A 140 -5.46 1.05 6.37
C ALA A 140 -6.17 2.41 6.27
N ASN A 141 -7.49 2.44 6.48
CA ASN A 141 -8.31 3.65 6.44
C ASN A 141 -9.42 3.60 7.47
N CYS A 142 -9.65 4.71 8.18
CA CYS A 142 -10.70 4.83 9.19
C CYS A 142 -12.07 5.22 8.63
N HIS A 143 -12.19 5.56 7.33
CA HIS A 143 -13.44 5.89 6.62
C HIS A 143 -14.35 6.89 7.34
N LYS A 144 -13.77 7.84 8.11
CA LYS A 144 -14.52 8.81 8.93
C LYS A 144 -15.41 8.17 10.03
N VAL A 145 -15.18 6.91 10.35
CA VAL A 145 -15.76 6.29 11.54
C VAL A 145 -15.25 7.04 12.78
N PRO A 146 -16.10 7.30 13.81
CA PRO A 146 -15.71 8.07 14.97
C PRO A 146 -14.43 7.56 15.65
N ASN A 147 -13.48 8.46 15.93
CA ASN A 147 -12.17 8.13 16.49
C ASN A 147 -12.24 7.29 17.78
N LYS A 148 -13.30 7.42 18.58
CA LYS A 148 -13.51 6.66 19.81
C LYS A 148 -13.65 5.14 19.58
N GLN A 149 -13.89 4.71 18.33
CA GLN A 149 -13.99 3.29 17.97
C GLN A 149 -12.63 2.69 17.59
N PHE A 150 -11.57 3.49 17.60
CA PHE A 150 -10.22 3.04 17.28
C PHE A 150 -9.29 3.17 18.48
N THR A 151 -8.39 2.21 18.62
CA THR A 151 -7.21 2.35 19.47
C THR A 151 -6.05 2.84 18.62
N LYS A 152 -5.44 3.98 19.00
CA LYS A 152 -4.26 4.52 18.33
C LYS A 152 -3.00 4.00 19.01
N ARG A 153 -2.06 3.46 18.24
CA ARG A 153 -0.80 2.91 18.75
C ARG A 153 0.38 3.26 17.85
N LEU A 154 1.54 3.52 18.45
CA LEU A 154 2.81 3.67 17.74
C LEU A 154 3.47 2.29 17.58
N LEU A 155 3.84 1.94 16.35
CA LEU A 155 4.59 0.72 16.08
C LEU A 155 6.03 0.85 16.57
N SER A 156 6.51 -0.18 17.25
CA SER A 156 7.94 -0.36 17.49
C SER A 156 8.65 -0.87 16.23
N VAL A 157 9.96 -0.71 16.18
CA VAL A 157 10.80 -1.30 15.11
C VAL A 157 10.58 -2.81 15.02
N GLN A 158 10.45 -3.48 16.18
CA GLN A 158 10.21 -4.92 16.22
C GLN A 158 8.85 -5.30 15.61
N ASN A 159 7.79 -4.50 15.81
CA ASN A 159 6.50 -4.74 15.17
C ASN A 159 6.62 -4.65 13.64
N ILE A 160 7.36 -3.65 13.14
CA ILE A 160 7.56 -3.46 11.70
C ILE A 160 8.36 -4.62 11.11
N LEU A 161 9.47 -5.02 11.75
CA LEU A 161 10.30 -6.14 11.30
C LEU A 161 9.51 -7.45 11.30
N SER A 162 8.71 -7.70 12.35
CA SER A 162 7.86 -8.90 12.44
C SER A 162 6.82 -8.94 11.31
N ALA A 163 6.23 -7.79 10.95
CA ALA A 163 5.31 -7.72 9.82
C ALA A 163 6.03 -8.06 8.51
N PHE A 164 7.19 -7.45 8.23
CA PHE A 164 7.96 -7.72 7.00
C PHE A 164 8.45 -9.16 6.89
N ASN A 165 8.76 -9.81 8.00
CA ASN A 165 9.14 -11.23 7.99
C ASN A 165 8.04 -12.13 7.42
N GLN A 166 6.77 -11.71 7.45
CA GLN A 166 5.66 -12.50 6.89
C GLN A 166 5.68 -12.58 5.36
N ILE A 167 6.27 -11.55 4.69
CA ILE A 167 6.37 -11.49 3.22
C ILE A 167 7.81 -11.58 2.72
N LYS A 168 8.76 -11.87 3.61
CA LYS A 168 10.19 -11.93 3.26
C LYS A 168 10.47 -12.92 2.13
N ALA A 169 9.79 -14.06 2.11
CA ALA A 169 9.94 -15.07 1.06
C ALA A 169 9.43 -14.55 -0.29
N ASP A 170 8.30 -13.84 -0.29
CA ASP A 170 7.65 -13.30 -1.48
C ASP A 170 8.46 -12.16 -2.09
N LEU A 171 9.23 -11.42 -1.26
CA LEU A 171 10.09 -10.34 -1.72
C LEU A 171 11.42 -10.81 -2.32
N LYS A 172 11.71 -12.11 -2.24
CA LYS A 172 12.96 -12.65 -2.77
C LYS A 172 13.03 -12.51 -4.29
N GLY A 173 14.10 -11.92 -4.78
CA GLY A 173 14.35 -11.73 -6.21
C GLY A 173 13.97 -10.34 -6.73
N PHE A 174 13.26 -9.55 -5.95
CA PHE A 174 12.98 -8.15 -6.29
C PHE A 174 14.08 -7.20 -5.80
N ASN A 175 14.31 -6.14 -6.55
CA ASN A 175 14.99 -4.94 -6.06
C ASN A 175 14.00 -4.17 -5.17
N ILE A 176 14.31 -4.01 -3.90
CA ILE A 176 13.43 -3.29 -2.95
C ILE A 176 13.99 -1.91 -2.68
N VAL A 177 13.17 -0.89 -2.89
CA VAL A 177 13.48 0.50 -2.57
C VAL A 177 12.53 0.99 -1.49
N PHE A 178 13.08 1.26 -0.31
CA PHE A 178 12.33 1.91 0.75
C PHE A 178 12.47 3.42 0.65
N THR A 179 11.34 4.11 0.75
CA THR A 179 11.31 5.56 0.95
C THR A 179 10.54 5.88 2.21
N VAL A 180 10.97 6.91 2.91
CA VAL A 180 10.31 7.39 4.13
C VAL A 180 9.92 8.82 3.88
N SER A 181 8.64 9.13 4.10
CA SER A 181 8.16 10.50 4.05
C SER A 181 8.72 11.28 5.24
N PRO A 182 9.25 12.50 5.03
CA PRO A 182 9.76 13.34 6.11
C PRO A 182 8.66 13.80 7.07
#